data_06e8a1de9ca9655e1d9d3eb241c8d1d7
#
_entry.id   06e8a1de9ca9655e1d9d3eb241c8d1d7
#
_cell.length_a   1.000
_cell.length_b   1.000
_cell.length_c   1.000
_cell.angle_alpha   90.00
_cell.angle_beta   90.00
_cell.angle_gamma   90.00
#
_symmetry.space_group_name_H-M   'P 1'
#
loop_
_entity.id
_entity.type
_entity.pdbx_description
1 polymer ?
#
loop_
_entity_poly.entity_id
_entity_poly.type
_entity_poly.pdbx_seq_one_letter_code
_entity_poly.pdbx_strand_id
1 'polypeptide(L)'
;MEAMVATVPLLVTLALLTRPLPGWVPPAAGIVAAIVLGLTVLGARPEEFGAALGQGVPTFVEVLAIMAGGVTLARVMERGGANARLTAWLSSGAAPGLGTALLMIHGVVPFLETVTGFGVSVIVGLPLLLGLGFTPLRAAVLVLLGLTIGPWGSMAPGTLLGAQLGGLDFQEVGVLAAVLNTVHPVVSGATAALLVHRPGTRGGRATGMALGAVSGLVQSALILGANLTLGTAPAGAVAAFLMTVLWLLVLRRGHLAPGPGVAVLPYVVLMVGTVLGTALEGVLPASASALGALVGSPALWSFTGALLGMRLLRLRGEDARAVPGEAARLWAAIAIPTSLYLVLGYCLTAGGHSEALAGALAGLGAGYLAAAPFLAGVSGYITASNTGAMSMFGTVQMDTGPALGVRPEWMNALHNSAAGYAIIAGPARIETAYRMALPAQRADGVAAGERPVTRTDMLVWLVPPVLVGLSLQAAAAVIVLPGL
;
A
#
# COMPACT_ATOMS: atom_id res chain seq x y z
N MET A 1 -10.05 14.00 -31.05
CA MET A 1 -8.59 14.02 -31.34
C MET A 1 -7.80 14.23 -30.06
N GLU A 2 -8.12 15.25 -29.28
CA GLU A 2 -7.42 15.59 -28.01
C GLU A 2 -7.34 14.43 -27.03
N ALA A 3 -8.44 13.73 -26.76
CA ALA A 3 -8.45 12.57 -25.87
C ALA A 3 -7.52 11.43 -26.33
N MET A 4 -7.40 11.20 -27.63
CA MET A 4 -6.45 10.21 -28.17
C MET A 4 -5.00 10.64 -27.91
N VAL A 5 -4.70 11.92 -28.09
CA VAL A 5 -3.37 12.48 -27.82
C VAL A 5 -3.09 12.41 -26.31
N ALA A 6 -4.09 12.74 -25.50
CA ALA A 6 -3.98 12.72 -24.04
C ALA A 6 -3.70 11.33 -23.46
N THR A 7 -4.08 10.24 -24.14
CA THR A 7 -3.75 8.87 -23.71
C THR A 7 -2.27 8.49 -23.95
N VAL A 8 -1.58 9.15 -24.86
CA VAL A 8 -0.24 8.73 -25.32
C VAL A 8 0.79 8.66 -24.20
N PRO A 9 0.93 9.65 -23.29
CA PRO A 9 1.91 9.58 -22.20
C PRO A 9 1.68 8.36 -21.30
N LEU A 10 0.42 8.04 -21.02
CA LEU A 10 0.02 6.90 -20.20
C LEU A 10 0.32 5.58 -20.93
N LEU A 11 -0.04 5.47 -22.21
CA LEU A 11 0.23 4.28 -23.03
C LEU A 11 1.73 4.03 -23.20
N VAL A 12 2.54 5.09 -23.41
CA VAL A 12 4.00 5.00 -23.47
C VAL A 12 4.54 4.46 -22.15
N THR A 13 4.11 5.02 -21.02
CA THR A 13 4.52 4.56 -19.69
C THR A 13 4.15 3.10 -19.48
N LEU A 14 2.90 2.71 -19.74
CA LEU A 14 2.41 1.35 -19.60
C LEU A 14 3.14 0.35 -20.49
N ALA A 15 3.36 0.70 -21.76
CA ALA A 15 4.07 -0.16 -22.71
C ALA A 15 5.52 -0.41 -22.30
N LEU A 16 6.19 0.61 -21.75
CA LEU A 16 7.58 0.47 -21.29
C LEU A 16 7.67 -0.30 -19.96
N LEU A 17 6.64 -0.25 -19.09
CA LEU A 17 6.61 -1.04 -17.86
C LEU A 17 6.56 -2.56 -18.13
N THR A 18 6.09 -2.99 -19.29
CA THR A 18 6.12 -4.42 -19.69
C THR A 18 7.50 -4.90 -20.18
N ARG A 19 8.47 -4.00 -20.32
CA ARG A 19 9.82 -4.31 -20.79
C ARG A 19 10.79 -4.45 -19.63
N PRO A 20 11.87 -5.22 -19.77
CA PRO A 20 12.90 -5.35 -18.72
C PRO A 20 13.82 -4.11 -18.70
N LEU A 21 13.24 -2.94 -18.43
CA LEU A 21 13.92 -1.65 -18.37
C LEU A 21 14.14 -1.24 -16.92
N PRO A 22 15.13 -0.35 -16.65
CA PRO A 22 15.24 0.29 -15.35
C PRO A 22 13.94 1.00 -14.97
N GLY A 23 13.53 0.91 -13.70
CA GLY A 23 12.23 1.41 -13.20
C GLY A 23 11.99 2.92 -13.40
N TRP A 24 13.04 3.69 -13.63
CA TRP A 24 12.94 5.13 -13.92
C TRP A 24 12.59 5.46 -15.39
N VAL A 25 12.84 4.55 -16.35
CA VAL A 25 12.65 4.79 -17.78
C VAL A 25 11.18 4.98 -18.18
N PRO A 26 10.23 4.13 -17.73
CA PRO A 26 8.82 4.30 -18.08
C PRO A 26 8.24 5.67 -17.70
N PRO A 27 8.33 6.11 -16.43
CA PRO A 27 7.79 7.44 -16.07
C PRO A 27 8.54 8.59 -16.73
N ALA A 28 9.87 8.49 -16.96
CA ALA A 28 10.62 9.52 -17.67
C ALA A 28 10.14 9.70 -19.13
N ALA A 29 9.90 8.60 -19.83
CA ALA A 29 9.35 8.65 -21.19
C ALA A 29 7.91 9.23 -21.20
N GLY A 30 7.09 8.88 -20.20
CA GLY A 30 5.76 9.46 -20.02
C GLY A 30 5.81 10.96 -19.80
N ILE A 31 6.73 11.46 -18.97
CA ILE A 31 6.95 12.89 -18.71
C ILE A 31 7.29 13.63 -20.02
N VAL A 32 8.25 13.10 -20.78
CA VAL A 32 8.63 13.71 -22.07
C VAL A 32 7.43 13.78 -23.01
N ALA A 33 6.67 12.69 -23.13
CA ALA A 33 5.47 12.67 -23.97
C ALA A 33 4.41 13.66 -23.46
N ALA A 34 4.17 13.75 -22.14
CA ALA A 34 3.20 14.66 -21.56
C ALA A 34 3.58 16.13 -21.81
N ILE A 35 4.84 16.50 -21.63
CA ILE A 35 5.29 17.88 -21.87
C ILE A 35 5.21 18.20 -23.38
N VAL A 36 5.74 17.35 -24.25
CA VAL A 36 5.75 17.62 -25.70
C VAL A 36 4.33 17.74 -26.24
N LEU A 37 3.45 16.79 -25.92
CA LEU A 37 2.07 16.80 -26.44
C LEU A 37 1.21 17.88 -25.76
N GLY A 38 1.42 18.16 -24.50
CA GLY A 38 0.78 19.28 -23.80
C GLY A 38 1.08 20.62 -24.49
N LEU A 39 2.36 20.89 -24.75
CA LEU A 39 2.80 22.13 -25.40
C LEU A 39 2.41 22.26 -26.88
N THR A 40 2.42 21.14 -27.63
CA THR A 40 2.24 21.19 -29.10
C THR A 40 0.82 20.94 -29.58
N VAL A 41 0.00 20.20 -28.80
CA VAL A 41 -1.32 19.76 -29.24
C VAL A 41 -2.43 20.23 -28.30
N LEU A 42 -2.23 20.16 -26.97
CA LEU A 42 -3.25 20.50 -25.98
C LEU A 42 -3.23 21.98 -25.58
N GLY A 43 -2.25 22.76 -26.06
CA GLY A 43 -2.21 24.21 -25.86
C GLY A 43 -1.71 24.68 -24.48
N ALA A 44 -1.12 23.76 -23.71
CA ALA A 44 -0.51 24.10 -22.42
C ALA A 44 0.67 25.06 -22.59
N ARG A 45 0.92 25.88 -21.56
CA ARG A 45 2.03 26.84 -21.56
C ARG A 45 3.17 26.35 -20.67
N PRO A 46 4.43 26.69 -21.00
CA PRO A 46 5.59 26.27 -20.21
C PRO A 46 5.49 26.67 -18.72
N GLU A 47 4.89 27.82 -18.43
CA GLU A 47 4.72 28.33 -17.06
C GLU A 47 3.82 27.42 -16.21
N GLU A 48 2.84 26.76 -16.82
CA GLU A 48 1.90 25.86 -16.12
C GLU A 48 2.63 24.63 -15.56
N PHE A 49 3.57 24.07 -16.32
CA PHE A 49 4.42 22.97 -15.82
C PHE A 49 5.31 23.45 -14.66
N GLY A 50 5.93 24.61 -14.79
CA GLY A 50 6.77 25.21 -13.75
C GLY A 50 5.97 25.47 -12.45
N ALA A 51 4.78 26.03 -12.58
CA ALA A 51 3.88 26.31 -11.46
C ALA A 51 3.41 25.02 -10.77
N ALA A 52 2.97 24.01 -11.54
CA ALA A 52 2.51 22.73 -11.01
C ALA A 52 3.63 22.00 -10.27
N LEU A 53 4.82 21.92 -10.84
CA LEU A 53 5.98 21.31 -10.18
C LEU A 53 6.40 22.07 -8.93
N GLY A 54 6.35 23.41 -8.94
CA GLY A 54 6.63 24.23 -7.77
C GLY A 54 5.65 23.98 -6.63
N GLN A 55 4.37 23.86 -6.93
CA GLN A 55 3.33 23.50 -5.95
C GLN A 55 3.53 22.09 -5.40
N GLY A 56 4.06 21.17 -6.19
CA GLY A 56 4.34 19.78 -5.80
C GLY A 56 5.54 19.60 -4.87
N VAL A 57 6.45 20.59 -4.76
CA VAL A 57 7.70 20.44 -3.97
C VAL A 57 7.47 19.96 -2.54
N PRO A 58 6.54 20.53 -1.75
CA PRO A 58 6.30 20.07 -0.38
C PRO A 58 5.92 18.58 -0.34
N THR A 59 5.04 18.13 -1.24
CA THR A 59 4.62 16.73 -1.35
C THR A 59 5.79 15.82 -1.74
N PHE A 60 6.65 16.25 -2.66
CA PHE A 60 7.84 15.49 -3.04
C PHE A 60 8.76 15.30 -1.84
N VAL A 61 9.04 16.36 -1.11
CA VAL A 61 9.89 16.31 0.09
C VAL A 61 9.28 15.37 1.13
N GLU A 62 8.00 15.52 1.42
CA GLU A 62 7.31 14.69 2.42
C GLU A 62 7.31 13.21 2.03
N VAL A 63 6.89 12.86 0.82
CA VAL A 63 6.85 11.48 0.34
C VAL A 63 8.25 10.85 0.38
N LEU A 64 9.27 11.57 -0.10
CA LEU A 64 10.65 11.06 -0.12
C LEU A 64 11.23 10.92 1.28
N ALA A 65 10.89 11.82 2.21
CA ALA A 65 11.30 11.74 3.60
C ALA A 65 10.65 10.56 4.33
N ILE A 66 9.35 10.34 4.13
CA ILE A 66 8.63 9.17 4.67
C ILE A 66 9.29 7.88 4.18
N MET A 67 9.58 7.78 2.88
CA MET A 67 10.26 6.62 2.30
C MET A 67 11.65 6.40 2.93
N ALA A 68 12.43 7.46 3.08
CA ALA A 68 13.77 7.39 3.67
C ALA A 68 13.72 6.92 5.13
N GLY A 69 12.80 7.46 5.92
CA GLY A 69 12.59 7.07 7.31
C GLY A 69 12.17 5.60 7.44
N GLY A 70 11.17 5.17 6.65
CA GLY A 70 10.67 3.79 6.67
C GLY A 70 11.73 2.76 6.29
N VAL A 71 12.52 3.03 5.23
CA VAL A 71 13.62 2.16 4.80
C VAL A 71 14.74 2.12 5.84
N THR A 72 15.07 3.26 6.45
CA THR A 72 16.08 3.32 7.51
C THR A 72 15.67 2.50 8.72
N LEU A 73 14.42 2.66 9.17
CA LEU A 73 13.86 1.87 10.26
C LEU A 73 13.91 0.37 9.93
N ALA A 74 13.51 -0.03 8.72
CA ALA A 74 13.55 -1.42 8.29
C ALA A 74 14.96 -2.02 8.35
N ARG A 75 16.00 -1.29 7.90
CA ARG A 75 17.39 -1.75 7.97
C ARG A 75 17.90 -1.86 9.42
N VAL A 76 17.53 -0.91 10.28
CA VAL A 76 17.85 -0.98 11.72
C VAL A 76 17.24 -2.23 12.36
N MET A 77 15.96 -2.51 12.08
CA MET A 77 15.25 -3.67 12.63
C MET A 77 15.84 -5.01 12.15
N GLU A 78 16.24 -5.05 10.89
CA GLU A 78 16.89 -6.22 10.30
C GLU A 78 18.27 -6.46 10.93
N ARG A 79 19.16 -5.47 10.89
CA ARG A 79 20.53 -5.55 11.43
C ARG A 79 20.54 -5.79 12.95
N GLY A 80 19.57 -5.23 13.68
CA GLY A 80 19.39 -5.44 15.12
C GLY A 80 18.80 -6.80 15.50
N GLY A 81 18.50 -7.67 14.53
CA GLY A 81 17.90 -8.98 14.76
C GLY A 81 16.49 -8.91 15.35
N ALA A 82 15.81 -7.76 15.24
CA ALA A 82 14.47 -7.57 15.78
C ALA A 82 13.45 -8.44 15.04
N ASN A 83 13.58 -8.57 13.71
CA ASN A 83 12.69 -9.41 12.90
C ASN A 83 12.76 -10.89 13.33
N ALA A 84 13.95 -11.41 13.63
CA ALA A 84 14.11 -12.79 14.14
C ALA A 84 13.44 -12.98 15.51
N ARG A 85 13.55 -11.99 16.43
CA ARG A 85 12.90 -12.01 17.74
C ARG A 85 11.38 -11.94 17.62
N LEU A 86 10.87 -11.10 16.70
CA LEU A 86 9.43 -11.01 16.40
C LEU A 86 8.92 -12.34 15.85
N THR A 87 9.68 -12.97 14.92
CA THR A 87 9.36 -14.28 14.37
C THR A 87 9.27 -15.33 15.48
N ALA A 88 10.30 -15.44 16.31
CA ALA A 88 10.33 -16.42 17.41
C ALA A 88 9.17 -16.21 18.39
N TRP A 89 8.83 -14.95 18.70
CA TRP A 89 7.70 -14.64 19.58
C TRP A 89 6.34 -14.97 18.96
N LEU A 90 6.13 -14.66 17.68
CA LEU A 90 4.88 -14.96 17.00
C LEU A 90 4.68 -16.47 16.79
N SER A 91 5.75 -17.20 16.49
CA SER A 91 5.71 -18.65 16.27
C SER A 91 5.64 -19.46 17.58
N SER A 92 5.90 -18.84 18.73
CA SER A 92 5.80 -19.53 20.02
C SER A 92 4.34 -19.94 20.32
N GLY A 93 4.04 -21.24 20.19
CA GLY A 93 2.71 -21.81 20.45
C GLY A 93 1.68 -21.60 19.31
N ALA A 94 2.08 -21.11 18.14
CA ALA A 94 1.23 -20.98 16.97
C ALA A 94 1.43 -22.18 16.02
N ALA A 95 0.33 -22.75 15.52
CA ALA A 95 0.34 -23.77 14.47
C ALA A 95 -0.21 -23.18 13.16
N PRO A 96 0.22 -23.68 11.98
CA PRO A 96 -0.30 -23.20 10.72
C PRO A 96 -1.78 -23.57 10.58
N GLY A 97 -2.64 -22.55 10.50
CA GLY A 97 -4.09 -22.70 10.42
C GLY A 97 -4.77 -21.37 10.09
N LEU A 98 -6.12 -21.39 10.07
CA LEU A 98 -6.90 -20.21 9.69
C LEU A 98 -6.63 -19.01 10.63
N GLY A 99 -6.68 -19.20 11.94
CA GLY A 99 -6.46 -18.11 12.89
C GLY A 99 -5.08 -17.47 12.73
N THR A 100 -4.03 -18.28 12.53
CA THR A 100 -2.67 -17.79 12.29
C THR A 100 -2.56 -17.09 10.93
N ALA A 101 -3.25 -17.58 9.89
CA ALA A 101 -3.31 -16.90 8.60
C ALA A 101 -3.99 -15.53 8.75
N LEU A 102 -5.12 -15.43 9.48
CA LEU A 102 -5.84 -14.18 9.72
C LEU A 102 -5.04 -13.20 10.60
N LEU A 103 -4.30 -13.69 11.60
CA LEU A 103 -3.32 -12.89 12.33
C LEU A 103 -2.32 -12.23 11.38
N MET A 104 -1.81 -12.99 10.41
CA MET A 104 -0.80 -12.48 9.48
C MET A 104 -1.40 -11.49 8.48
N ILE A 105 -2.52 -11.83 7.83
CA ILE A 105 -3.05 -11.01 6.72
C ILE A 105 -3.84 -9.78 7.18
N HIS A 106 -4.43 -9.78 8.37
CA HIS A 106 -5.18 -8.64 8.90
C HIS A 106 -4.45 -7.88 10.02
N GLY A 107 -3.39 -8.46 10.58
CA GLY A 107 -2.61 -7.85 11.64
C GLY A 107 -1.17 -7.58 11.23
N VAL A 108 -0.31 -8.60 11.29
CA VAL A 108 1.15 -8.43 11.24
C VAL A 108 1.64 -7.86 9.90
N VAL A 109 1.21 -8.44 8.76
CA VAL A 109 1.68 -7.98 7.43
C VAL A 109 1.16 -6.57 7.11
N PRO A 110 -0.13 -6.24 7.33
CA PRO A 110 -0.60 -4.87 7.18
C PRO A 110 0.13 -3.88 8.09
N PHE A 111 0.42 -4.25 9.33
CA PHE A 111 1.20 -3.42 10.24
C PHE A 111 2.59 -3.13 9.66
N LEU A 112 3.30 -4.15 9.21
CA LEU A 112 4.59 -3.99 8.56
C LEU A 112 4.51 -3.11 7.28
N GLU A 113 3.45 -3.27 6.46
CA GLU A 113 3.26 -2.45 5.25
C GLU A 113 3.03 -0.98 5.58
N THR A 114 2.27 -0.69 6.65
CA THR A 114 2.04 0.71 7.05
C THR A 114 3.27 1.38 7.66
N VAL A 115 4.12 0.62 8.36
CA VAL A 115 5.29 1.21 9.04
C VAL A 115 6.58 1.15 8.22
N THR A 116 6.72 0.23 7.27
CA THR A 116 7.93 0.09 6.44
C THR A 116 7.67 0.31 4.94
N GLY A 117 6.52 -0.13 4.43
CA GLY A 117 6.09 0.03 3.05
C GLY A 117 7.02 -0.59 2.00
N PHE A 118 6.78 -0.21 0.76
CA PHE A 118 7.65 -0.42 -0.42
C PHE A 118 8.14 -1.87 -0.64
N GLY A 119 7.38 -2.88 -0.15
CA GLY A 119 7.71 -4.30 -0.29
C GLY A 119 8.56 -4.88 0.84
N VAL A 120 9.00 -4.08 1.79
CA VAL A 120 9.74 -4.57 2.97
C VAL A 120 8.85 -5.51 3.79
N SER A 121 7.56 -5.24 3.88
CA SER A 121 6.56 -6.11 4.52
C SER A 121 6.56 -7.55 3.95
N VAL A 122 6.78 -7.71 2.65
CA VAL A 122 6.90 -9.04 2.01
C VAL A 122 8.20 -9.71 2.43
N ILE A 123 9.31 -8.95 2.45
CA ILE A 123 10.64 -9.46 2.83
C ILE A 123 10.65 -9.94 4.28
N VAL A 124 9.96 -9.25 5.18
CA VAL A 124 9.86 -9.62 6.60
C VAL A 124 8.76 -10.65 6.84
N GLY A 125 7.58 -10.46 6.25
CA GLY A 125 6.39 -11.27 6.51
C GLY A 125 6.46 -12.68 5.95
N LEU A 126 7.15 -12.91 4.82
CA LEU A 126 7.25 -14.24 4.23
C LEU A 126 8.09 -15.20 5.10
N PRO A 127 9.28 -14.86 5.59
CA PRO A 127 10.00 -15.69 6.55
C PRO A 127 9.22 -15.95 7.85
N LEU A 128 8.43 -14.96 8.32
CA LEU A 128 7.53 -15.16 9.46
C LEU A 128 6.53 -16.28 9.17
N LEU A 129 5.86 -16.26 8.01
CA LEU A 129 4.89 -17.26 7.62
C LEU A 129 5.53 -18.66 7.44
N LEU A 130 6.73 -18.73 6.88
CA LEU A 130 7.48 -19.98 6.80
C LEU A 130 7.83 -20.52 8.19
N GLY A 131 8.30 -19.62 9.09
CA GLY A 131 8.58 -19.97 10.50
C GLY A 131 7.36 -20.43 11.29
N LEU A 132 6.15 -19.99 10.90
CA LEU A 132 4.86 -20.45 11.42
C LEU A 132 4.42 -21.80 10.82
N GLY A 133 5.20 -22.40 9.93
CA GLY A 133 4.96 -23.72 9.35
C GLY A 133 4.02 -23.73 8.14
N PHE A 134 3.78 -22.60 7.49
CA PHE A 134 3.09 -22.60 6.20
C PHE A 134 4.00 -23.05 5.08
N THR A 135 3.45 -23.79 4.11
CA THR A 135 4.20 -24.17 2.89
C THR A 135 4.61 -22.95 2.09
N PRO A 136 5.67 -23.01 1.28
CA PRO A 136 6.17 -21.87 0.49
C PRO A 136 5.10 -21.16 -0.35
N LEU A 137 4.20 -21.91 -1.02
CA LEU A 137 3.09 -21.31 -1.76
C LEU A 137 2.11 -20.56 -0.84
N ARG A 138 1.69 -21.20 0.25
CA ARG A 138 0.76 -20.55 1.20
C ARG A 138 1.38 -19.33 1.83
N ALA A 139 2.64 -19.39 2.22
CA ALA A 139 3.37 -18.25 2.77
C ALA A 139 3.45 -17.09 1.77
N ALA A 140 3.82 -17.37 0.50
CA ALA A 140 3.91 -16.36 -0.55
C ALA A 140 2.56 -15.71 -0.88
N VAL A 141 1.48 -16.50 -0.95
CA VAL A 141 0.14 -15.96 -1.22
C VAL A 141 -0.39 -15.19 0.00
N LEU A 142 -0.25 -15.71 1.22
CA LEU A 142 -0.72 -15.04 2.44
C LEU A 142 -0.02 -13.70 2.67
N VAL A 143 1.30 -13.62 2.46
CA VAL A 143 2.00 -12.34 2.63
C VAL A 143 1.49 -11.28 1.66
N LEU A 144 1.17 -11.66 0.43
CA LEU A 144 0.61 -10.75 -0.56
C LEU A 144 -0.85 -10.40 -0.24
N LEU A 145 -1.69 -11.36 0.17
CA LEU A 145 -3.04 -11.09 0.64
C LEU A 145 -3.08 -10.13 1.85
N GLY A 146 -2.01 -10.03 2.62
CA GLY A 146 -1.89 -9.08 3.72
C GLY A 146 -1.67 -7.62 3.28
N LEU A 147 -1.41 -7.34 2.01
CA LEU A 147 -1.22 -5.96 1.50
C LEU A 147 -2.53 -5.22 1.20
N THR A 148 -3.64 -5.58 1.87
CA THR A 148 -5.01 -5.05 1.61
C THR A 148 -5.23 -3.62 2.02
N ILE A 149 -4.30 -3.01 2.75
CA ILE A 149 -4.41 -1.63 3.25
C ILE A 149 -3.53 -0.67 2.47
N GLY A 150 -3.47 -0.85 1.14
CA GLY A 150 -2.67 -0.07 0.21
C GLY A 150 -2.75 1.47 0.39
N PRO A 151 -3.94 2.07 0.64
CA PRO A 151 -4.07 3.50 0.90
C PRO A 151 -3.24 4.03 2.08
N TRP A 152 -2.96 3.18 3.08
CA TRP A 152 -2.18 3.54 4.29
C TRP A 152 -0.75 2.99 4.27
N GLY A 153 -0.34 2.30 3.23
CA GLY A 153 1.01 1.74 3.11
C GLY A 153 2.07 2.81 3.31
N SER A 154 3.05 2.55 4.21
CA SER A 154 4.08 3.51 4.67
C SER A 154 3.52 4.90 5.04
N MET A 155 2.44 4.90 5.84
CA MET A 155 1.78 6.10 6.36
C MET A 155 1.14 7.01 5.30
N ALA A 156 0.56 6.40 4.25
CA ALA A 156 -0.37 7.02 3.32
C ALA A 156 0.19 8.01 2.26
N PRO A 157 1.41 7.89 1.72
CA PRO A 157 1.92 8.84 0.74
C PRO A 157 1.13 8.83 -0.59
N GLY A 158 0.53 7.70 -0.99
CA GLY A 158 -0.34 7.64 -2.17
C GLY A 158 -1.64 8.41 -1.96
N THR A 159 -2.25 8.28 -0.79
CA THR A 159 -3.46 9.03 -0.40
C THR A 159 -3.17 10.54 -0.32
N LEU A 160 -2.04 10.91 0.28
CA LEU A 160 -1.59 12.30 0.37
C LEU A 160 -1.41 12.91 -1.04
N LEU A 161 -0.71 12.19 -1.92
CA LEU A 161 -0.51 12.64 -3.30
C LEU A 161 -1.84 12.82 -4.03
N GLY A 162 -2.75 11.85 -3.92
CA GLY A 162 -4.06 11.94 -4.55
C GLY A 162 -4.85 13.15 -4.08
N ALA A 163 -4.87 13.40 -2.77
CA ALA A 163 -5.51 14.58 -2.21
C ALA A 163 -4.88 15.87 -2.76
N GLN A 164 -3.56 15.96 -2.81
CA GLN A 164 -2.85 17.16 -3.28
C GLN A 164 -3.01 17.42 -4.78
N LEU A 165 -2.95 16.39 -5.62
CA LEU A 165 -3.19 16.51 -7.06
C LEU A 165 -4.62 17.02 -7.38
N GLY A 166 -5.60 16.66 -6.54
CA GLY A 166 -6.99 17.09 -6.67
C GLY A 166 -7.34 18.37 -5.90
N GLY A 167 -6.41 18.93 -5.11
CA GLY A 167 -6.70 20.03 -4.20
C GLY A 167 -7.73 19.67 -3.12
N LEU A 168 -7.76 18.40 -2.69
CA LEU A 168 -8.74 17.80 -1.79
C LEU A 168 -8.21 17.73 -0.35
N ASP A 169 -9.11 17.63 0.61
CA ASP A 169 -8.73 17.41 2.00
C ASP A 169 -8.22 15.98 2.21
N PHE A 170 -7.00 15.84 2.75
CA PHE A 170 -6.35 14.55 2.97
C PHE A 170 -7.11 13.65 3.94
N GLN A 171 -7.70 14.26 4.98
CA GLN A 171 -8.45 13.53 5.99
C GLN A 171 -9.78 13.00 5.41
N GLU A 172 -10.50 13.81 4.64
CA GLU A 172 -11.74 13.40 3.98
C GLU A 172 -11.48 12.25 3.01
N VAL A 173 -10.49 12.38 2.12
CA VAL A 173 -10.10 11.31 1.19
C VAL A 173 -9.75 10.02 1.92
N GLY A 174 -9.02 10.11 3.04
CA GLY A 174 -8.66 8.96 3.86
C GLY A 174 -9.87 8.25 4.46
N VAL A 175 -10.85 9.00 4.97
CA VAL A 175 -12.11 8.44 5.50
C VAL A 175 -12.91 7.75 4.39
N LEU A 176 -13.08 8.39 3.23
CA LEU A 176 -13.79 7.80 2.10
C LEU A 176 -13.07 6.57 1.54
N ALA A 177 -11.75 6.60 1.50
CA ALA A 177 -10.95 5.43 1.14
C ALA A 177 -11.17 4.27 2.13
N ALA A 178 -11.32 4.54 3.44
CA ALA A 178 -11.61 3.50 4.43
C ALA A 178 -12.96 2.83 4.19
N VAL A 179 -13.97 3.59 3.78
CA VAL A 179 -15.28 3.05 3.41
C VAL A 179 -15.17 2.12 2.18
N LEU A 180 -14.57 2.62 1.10
CA LEU A 180 -14.46 1.86 -0.15
C LEU A 180 -13.48 0.69 -0.07
N ASN A 181 -12.47 0.77 0.80
CA ASN A 181 -11.52 -0.31 1.01
C ASN A 181 -12.11 -1.52 1.76
N THR A 182 -13.30 -1.40 2.37
CA THR A 182 -13.91 -2.45 3.20
C THR A 182 -14.01 -3.80 2.48
N VAL A 183 -14.27 -3.80 1.18
CA VAL A 183 -14.40 -5.03 0.38
C VAL A 183 -13.10 -5.86 0.32
N HIS A 184 -11.96 -5.22 0.37
CA HIS A 184 -10.67 -5.87 0.12
C HIS A 184 -10.20 -6.76 1.27
N PRO A 185 -10.16 -6.33 2.55
CA PRO A 185 -9.88 -7.22 3.68
C PRO A 185 -10.88 -8.37 3.80
N VAL A 186 -12.17 -8.10 3.49
CA VAL A 186 -13.22 -9.13 3.50
C VAL A 186 -12.93 -10.23 2.49
N VAL A 187 -12.65 -9.85 1.25
CA VAL A 187 -12.34 -10.80 0.17
C VAL A 187 -11.02 -11.53 0.43
N SER A 188 -10.00 -10.83 0.92
CA SER A 188 -8.71 -11.44 1.26
C SER A 188 -8.82 -12.43 2.42
N GLY A 189 -9.62 -12.12 3.44
CA GLY A 189 -9.89 -13.01 4.55
C GLY A 189 -10.59 -14.30 4.12
N ALA A 190 -11.61 -14.18 3.27
CA ALA A 190 -12.30 -15.34 2.70
C ALA A 190 -11.37 -16.18 1.81
N THR A 191 -10.51 -15.53 1.01
CA THR A 191 -9.52 -16.19 0.15
C THR A 191 -8.47 -16.93 0.99
N ALA A 192 -7.96 -16.31 2.05
CA ALA A 192 -7.01 -16.96 2.95
C ALA A 192 -7.60 -18.20 3.61
N ALA A 193 -8.90 -18.15 3.99
CA ALA A 193 -9.59 -19.31 4.53
C ALA A 193 -9.69 -20.47 3.54
N LEU A 194 -9.94 -20.18 2.26
CA LEU A 194 -9.92 -21.18 1.20
C LEU A 194 -8.53 -21.79 1.01
N LEU A 195 -7.49 -20.94 0.99
CA LEU A 195 -6.10 -21.35 0.78
C LEU A 195 -5.59 -22.30 1.88
N VAL A 196 -5.95 -22.03 3.14
CA VAL A 196 -5.48 -22.81 4.29
C VAL A 196 -6.44 -23.94 4.69
N HIS A 197 -7.58 -24.07 4.02
CA HIS A 197 -8.57 -25.09 4.34
C HIS A 197 -7.95 -26.50 4.27
N ARG A 198 -8.28 -27.33 5.28
CA ARG A 198 -7.92 -28.76 5.31
C ARG A 198 -9.22 -29.57 5.33
N PRO A 199 -9.33 -30.64 4.52
CA PRO A 199 -10.45 -31.58 4.61
C PRO A 199 -10.61 -32.08 6.05
N GLY A 200 -11.86 -32.15 6.56
CA GLY A 200 -12.15 -32.62 7.92
C GLY A 200 -12.08 -31.55 9.02
N THR A 201 -11.78 -30.27 8.70
CA THR A 201 -11.89 -29.19 9.68
C THR A 201 -13.34 -28.97 10.11
N ARG A 202 -13.56 -28.80 11.43
CA ARG A 202 -14.89 -28.48 11.97
C ARG A 202 -15.45 -27.20 11.32
N GLY A 203 -16.71 -27.22 10.88
CA GLY A 203 -17.39 -26.09 10.27
C GLY A 203 -17.28 -25.99 8.74
N GLY A 204 -16.36 -26.70 8.09
CA GLY A 204 -16.25 -26.72 6.63
C GLY A 204 -15.71 -25.41 6.01
N ARG A 205 -15.69 -25.35 4.67
CA ARG A 205 -15.17 -24.20 3.90
C ARG A 205 -15.96 -22.92 4.13
N ALA A 206 -17.30 -23.02 4.15
CA ALA A 206 -18.18 -21.84 4.28
C ALA A 206 -17.97 -21.12 5.62
N THR A 207 -17.87 -21.86 6.72
CA THR A 207 -17.60 -21.29 8.04
C THR A 207 -16.23 -20.64 8.10
N GLY A 208 -15.21 -21.25 7.48
CA GLY A 208 -13.87 -20.65 7.38
C GLY A 208 -13.89 -19.34 6.61
N MET A 209 -14.57 -19.30 5.45
CA MET A 209 -14.72 -18.09 4.64
C MET A 209 -15.49 -17.00 5.40
N ALA A 210 -16.58 -17.36 6.09
CA ALA A 210 -17.34 -16.41 6.91
C ALA A 210 -16.47 -15.79 8.02
N LEU A 211 -15.67 -16.62 8.73
CA LEU A 211 -14.75 -16.13 9.75
C LEU A 211 -13.67 -15.21 9.15
N GLY A 212 -13.12 -15.55 7.98
CA GLY A 212 -12.19 -14.70 7.24
C GLY A 212 -12.81 -13.35 6.86
N ALA A 213 -14.04 -13.38 6.33
CA ALA A 213 -14.79 -12.18 5.96
C ALA A 213 -15.10 -11.31 7.19
N VAL A 214 -15.54 -11.89 8.30
CA VAL A 214 -15.79 -11.18 9.56
C VAL A 214 -14.50 -10.54 10.09
N SER A 215 -13.38 -11.27 10.04
CA SER A 215 -12.08 -10.70 10.41
C SER A 215 -11.72 -9.48 9.54
N GLY A 216 -11.98 -9.54 8.23
CA GLY A 216 -11.79 -8.41 7.31
C GLY A 216 -12.71 -7.23 7.62
N LEU A 217 -13.98 -7.49 7.97
CA LEU A 217 -14.92 -6.44 8.41
C LEU A 217 -14.45 -5.75 9.69
N VAL A 218 -13.95 -6.52 10.68
CA VAL A 218 -13.39 -5.94 11.91
C VAL A 218 -12.18 -5.07 11.60
N GLN A 219 -11.26 -5.52 10.73
CA GLN A 219 -10.14 -4.70 10.31
C GLN A 219 -10.61 -3.39 9.65
N SER A 220 -11.58 -3.46 8.74
CA SER A 220 -12.13 -2.29 8.06
C SER A 220 -12.79 -1.30 9.02
N ALA A 221 -13.56 -1.81 10.00
CA ALA A 221 -14.16 -0.98 11.04
C ALA A 221 -13.09 -0.28 11.91
N LEU A 222 -12.00 -0.98 12.24
CA LEU A 222 -10.88 -0.39 12.97
C LEU A 222 -10.14 0.67 12.13
N ILE A 223 -9.96 0.45 10.83
CA ILE A 223 -9.36 1.44 9.93
C ILE A 223 -10.24 2.70 9.86
N LEU A 224 -11.55 2.53 9.64
CA LEU A 224 -12.49 3.65 9.60
C LEU A 224 -12.52 4.40 10.93
N GLY A 225 -12.63 3.69 12.05
CA GLY A 225 -12.60 4.29 13.38
C GLY A 225 -11.31 5.06 13.67
N ALA A 226 -10.16 4.51 13.28
CA ALA A 226 -8.87 5.19 13.44
C ALA A 226 -8.75 6.43 12.52
N ASN A 227 -9.24 6.36 11.27
CA ASN A 227 -9.30 7.55 10.39
C ASN A 227 -10.14 8.68 11.02
N LEU A 228 -11.32 8.34 11.54
CA LEU A 228 -12.23 9.34 12.13
C LEU A 228 -11.70 9.96 13.43
N THR A 229 -10.84 9.28 14.16
CA THR A 229 -10.42 9.70 15.51
C THR A 229 -8.96 10.12 15.64
N LEU A 230 -8.08 9.51 14.83
CA LEU A 230 -6.62 9.66 14.96
C LEU A 230 -5.97 10.28 13.71
N GLY A 231 -6.74 10.46 12.65
CA GLY A 231 -6.24 10.96 11.37
C GLY A 231 -5.85 9.85 10.39
N THR A 232 -5.70 10.25 9.12
CA THR A 232 -5.49 9.30 8.01
C THR A 232 -4.13 8.62 8.08
N ALA A 233 -3.04 9.33 8.34
CA ALA A 233 -1.70 8.77 8.28
C ALA A 233 -1.51 7.55 9.21
N PRO A 234 -1.85 7.59 10.51
CA PRO A 234 -1.63 6.48 11.43
C PRO A 234 -2.72 5.39 11.37
N ALA A 235 -3.85 5.63 10.69
CA ALA A 235 -5.05 4.79 10.79
C ALA A 235 -4.77 3.31 10.45
N GLY A 236 -4.05 3.06 9.35
CA GLY A 236 -3.71 1.70 8.95
C GLY A 236 -2.81 0.97 9.96
N ALA A 237 -1.81 1.67 10.52
CA ALA A 237 -0.89 1.09 11.50
C ALA A 237 -1.63 0.75 12.81
N VAL A 238 -2.46 1.66 13.31
CA VAL A 238 -3.24 1.44 14.54
C VAL A 238 -4.22 0.28 14.35
N ALA A 239 -4.97 0.26 13.27
CA ALA A 239 -5.92 -0.81 12.99
C ALA A 239 -5.24 -2.18 12.89
N ALA A 240 -4.12 -2.26 12.16
CA ALA A 240 -3.36 -3.49 12.00
C ALA A 240 -2.70 -3.95 13.31
N PHE A 241 -2.23 -3.02 14.13
CA PHE A 241 -1.73 -3.32 15.48
C PHE A 241 -2.83 -3.90 16.38
N LEU A 242 -4.01 -3.27 16.40
CA LEU A 242 -5.16 -3.75 17.18
C LEU A 242 -5.63 -5.13 16.68
N MET A 243 -5.65 -5.37 15.38
CA MET A 243 -5.93 -6.71 14.82
C MET A 243 -4.89 -7.75 15.23
N THR A 244 -3.60 -7.36 15.27
CA THR A 244 -2.54 -8.24 15.76
C THR A 244 -2.79 -8.64 17.21
N VAL A 245 -3.10 -7.67 18.08
CA VAL A 245 -3.43 -7.93 19.50
C VAL A 245 -4.67 -8.81 19.63
N LEU A 246 -5.74 -8.48 18.90
CA LEU A 246 -6.99 -9.25 18.91
C LEU A 246 -6.75 -10.72 18.54
N TRP A 247 -6.08 -10.98 17.42
CA TRP A 247 -5.81 -12.35 16.99
C TRP A 247 -4.85 -13.10 17.93
N LEU A 248 -3.87 -12.42 18.53
CA LEU A 248 -3.00 -13.03 19.54
C LEU A 248 -3.80 -13.42 20.80
N LEU A 249 -4.73 -12.58 21.24
CA LEU A 249 -5.62 -12.90 22.37
C LEU A 249 -6.49 -14.12 22.06
N VAL A 250 -7.07 -14.17 20.86
CA VAL A 250 -7.89 -15.32 20.41
C VAL A 250 -7.06 -16.60 20.35
N LEU A 251 -5.89 -16.56 19.70
CA LEU A 251 -5.05 -17.74 19.52
C LEU A 251 -4.44 -18.25 20.82
N ARG A 252 -4.11 -17.36 21.73
CA ARG A 252 -3.53 -17.68 23.05
C ARG A 252 -4.56 -17.79 24.15
N ARG A 253 -5.86 -17.87 23.81
CA ARG A 253 -7.00 -18.00 24.74
C ARG A 253 -6.99 -16.95 25.85
N GLY A 254 -6.71 -15.70 25.48
CA GLY A 254 -6.66 -14.57 26.42
C GLY A 254 -5.33 -14.39 27.16
N HIS A 255 -4.37 -15.31 27.01
CA HIS A 255 -3.07 -15.19 27.65
C HIS A 255 -2.06 -14.53 26.69
N LEU A 256 -1.63 -13.32 26.97
CA LEU A 256 -0.50 -12.71 26.28
C LEU A 256 0.80 -13.27 26.87
N ALA A 257 1.56 -13.99 26.07
CA ALA A 257 2.94 -14.34 26.44
C ALA A 257 3.77 -13.05 26.61
N PRO A 258 4.86 -13.07 27.40
CA PRO A 258 5.79 -11.96 27.45
C PRO A 258 6.11 -11.48 26.04
N GLY A 259 6.00 -10.16 25.79
CA GLY A 259 6.17 -9.57 24.47
C GLY A 259 7.59 -9.79 23.91
N PRO A 260 7.84 -9.39 22.64
CA PRO A 260 9.14 -9.55 22.01
C PRO A 260 10.20 -8.58 22.57
N GLY A 261 9.91 -7.97 23.71
CA GLY A 261 10.79 -7.04 24.40
C GLY A 261 11.03 -5.75 23.61
N VAL A 262 12.26 -5.29 23.63
CA VAL A 262 12.65 -4.03 22.96
C VAL A 262 12.52 -4.06 21.43
N ALA A 263 12.32 -5.23 20.84
CA ALA A 263 12.23 -5.38 19.39
C ALA A 263 11.00 -4.71 18.75
N VAL A 264 9.92 -4.48 19.49
CA VAL A 264 8.71 -3.82 18.99
C VAL A 264 8.73 -2.31 19.19
N LEU A 265 9.54 -1.80 20.14
CA LEU A 265 9.50 -0.40 20.57
C LEU A 265 9.75 0.61 19.43
N PRO A 266 10.68 0.40 18.46
CA PRO A 266 10.86 1.34 17.36
C PRO A 266 9.59 1.53 16.52
N TYR A 267 8.82 0.47 16.28
CA TYR A 267 7.54 0.53 15.57
C TYR A 267 6.45 1.21 16.41
N VAL A 268 6.43 0.96 17.72
CA VAL A 268 5.50 1.64 18.64
C VAL A 268 5.78 3.15 18.67
N VAL A 269 7.05 3.55 18.68
CA VAL A 269 7.44 4.98 18.62
C VAL A 269 6.97 5.63 17.32
N LEU A 270 7.15 4.96 16.19
CA LEU A 270 6.62 5.46 14.92
C LEU A 270 5.11 5.63 14.98
N MET A 271 4.36 4.60 15.39
CA MET A 271 2.91 4.62 15.41
C MET A 271 2.36 5.65 16.42
N VAL A 272 2.81 5.59 17.67
CA VAL A 272 2.34 6.50 18.74
C VAL A 272 2.80 7.93 18.46
N GLY A 273 4.03 8.09 17.99
CA GLY A 273 4.57 9.39 17.62
C GLY A 273 3.76 10.05 16.51
N THR A 274 3.40 9.31 15.46
CA THR A 274 2.55 9.83 14.37
C THR A 274 1.16 10.22 14.90
N VAL A 275 0.53 9.37 15.74
CA VAL A 275 -0.77 9.69 16.35
C VAL A 275 -0.71 10.98 17.18
N LEU A 276 0.28 11.07 18.06
CA LEU A 276 0.45 12.26 18.92
C LEU A 276 0.84 13.49 18.08
N GLY A 277 1.66 13.32 17.08
CA GLY A 277 2.08 14.38 16.16
C GLY A 277 0.91 14.95 15.37
N THR A 278 0.08 14.08 14.78
CA THR A 278 -1.15 14.50 14.06
C THR A 278 -2.13 15.23 15.00
N ALA A 279 -2.32 14.71 16.22
CA ALA A 279 -3.16 15.37 17.20
C ALA A 279 -2.62 16.74 17.61
N LEU A 280 -1.30 16.87 17.77
CA LEU A 280 -0.65 18.15 18.09
C LEU A 280 -0.73 19.15 16.94
N GLU A 281 -0.54 18.70 15.69
CA GLU A 281 -0.71 19.51 14.48
C GLU A 281 -2.11 20.15 14.44
N GLY A 282 -3.16 19.38 14.76
CA GLY A 282 -4.55 19.85 14.76
C GLY A 282 -4.87 20.92 15.83
N VAL A 283 -4.02 21.09 16.85
CA VAL A 283 -4.23 22.10 17.91
C VAL A 283 -3.22 23.25 17.88
N LEU A 284 -2.19 23.18 17.04
CA LEU A 284 -1.20 24.24 16.90
C LEU A 284 -1.78 25.45 16.14
N PRO A 285 -1.40 26.69 16.53
CA PRO A 285 -1.85 27.88 15.82
C PRO A 285 -1.23 27.96 14.42
N ALA A 286 -1.90 28.66 13.49
CA ALA A 286 -1.42 28.83 12.11
C ALA A 286 0.01 29.40 12.01
N SER A 287 0.44 30.21 13.00
CA SER A 287 1.82 30.68 13.09
C SER A 287 2.87 29.60 13.33
N ALA A 288 2.46 28.41 13.76
CA ALA A 288 3.29 27.25 14.01
C ALA A 288 3.04 26.11 12.99
N SER A 289 2.42 26.39 11.85
CA SER A 289 2.03 25.39 10.84
C SER A 289 3.21 24.52 10.36
N ALA A 290 4.39 25.11 10.15
CA ALA A 290 5.60 24.35 9.77
C ALA A 290 6.05 23.36 10.86
N LEU A 291 5.92 23.72 12.14
CA LEU A 291 6.19 22.81 13.25
C LEU A 291 5.11 21.73 13.32
N GLY A 292 3.83 22.09 13.12
CA GLY A 292 2.72 21.16 13.03
C GLY A 292 2.96 20.10 11.96
N ALA A 293 3.23 20.52 10.73
CA ALA A 293 3.53 19.63 9.62
C ALA A 293 4.74 18.70 9.91
N LEU A 294 5.79 19.23 10.55
CA LEU A 294 6.95 18.42 10.92
C LEU A 294 6.61 17.34 11.96
N VAL A 295 5.87 17.71 13.03
CA VAL A 295 5.54 16.75 14.09
C VAL A 295 4.42 15.78 13.68
N GLY A 296 3.53 16.19 12.78
CA GLY A 296 2.51 15.34 12.18
C GLY A 296 3.08 14.34 11.16
N SER A 297 4.27 14.64 10.60
CA SER A 297 4.89 13.82 9.57
C SER A 297 5.32 12.44 10.06
N PRO A 298 4.88 11.34 9.42
CA PRO A 298 5.40 10.00 9.69
C PRO A 298 6.91 9.88 9.48
N ALA A 299 7.51 10.75 8.66
CA ALA A 299 8.94 10.75 8.40
C ALA A 299 9.74 11.00 9.69
N LEU A 300 9.37 12.04 10.47
CA LEU A 300 10.03 12.36 11.74
C LEU A 300 10.04 11.15 12.68
N TRP A 301 8.90 10.49 12.83
CA TRP A 301 8.75 9.38 13.75
C TRP A 301 9.39 8.09 13.27
N SER A 302 9.50 7.90 11.95
CA SER A 302 10.27 6.80 11.36
C SER A 302 11.76 6.92 11.67
N PHE A 303 12.34 8.12 11.49
CA PHE A 303 13.75 8.37 11.84
C PHE A 303 13.95 8.29 13.36
N THR A 304 13.04 8.83 14.17
CA THR A 304 13.09 8.73 15.62
C THR A 304 13.06 7.27 16.08
N GLY A 305 12.16 6.47 15.51
CA GLY A 305 12.09 5.02 15.73
C GLY A 305 13.39 4.30 15.31
N ALA A 306 13.98 4.68 14.18
CA ALA A 306 15.23 4.12 13.72
C ALA A 306 16.41 4.45 14.67
N LEU A 307 16.53 5.70 15.09
CA LEU A 307 17.57 6.13 16.04
C LEU A 307 17.42 5.43 17.40
N LEU A 308 16.19 5.34 17.90
CA LEU A 308 15.91 4.59 19.12
C LEU A 308 16.22 3.10 18.94
N GLY A 309 15.84 2.53 17.80
CA GLY A 309 16.14 1.15 17.43
C GLY A 309 17.63 0.84 17.43
N MET A 310 18.46 1.70 16.86
CA MET A 310 19.91 1.54 16.89
C MET A 310 20.46 1.41 18.33
N ARG A 311 19.92 2.21 19.26
CA ARG A 311 20.30 2.17 20.67
C ARG A 311 19.77 0.94 21.40
N LEU A 312 18.46 0.67 21.31
CA LEU A 312 17.79 -0.43 22.02
C LEU A 312 18.26 -1.81 21.56
N LEU A 313 18.49 -1.97 20.26
CA LEU A 313 18.99 -3.20 19.66
C LEU A 313 20.52 -3.32 19.74
N ARG A 314 21.19 -2.29 20.31
CA ARG A 314 22.63 -2.24 20.55
C ARG A 314 23.47 -2.42 19.29
N LEU A 315 23.03 -1.83 18.16
CA LEU A 315 23.81 -1.84 16.93
C LEU A 315 25.16 -1.12 17.18
N ARG A 316 26.27 -1.77 16.84
CA ARG A 316 27.62 -1.25 17.02
C ARG A 316 28.53 -1.67 15.86
N GLY A 317 29.70 -1.04 15.75
CA GLY A 317 30.72 -1.42 14.78
C GLY A 317 30.23 -1.39 13.34
N GLU A 318 30.41 -2.50 12.62
CA GLU A 318 30.04 -2.62 11.21
C GLU A 318 28.54 -2.56 10.97
N ASP A 319 27.72 -3.15 11.84
CA ASP A 319 26.26 -3.14 11.67
C ASP A 319 25.70 -1.71 11.73
N ALA A 320 26.15 -0.90 12.69
CA ALA A 320 25.70 0.48 12.79
C ALA A 320 26.18 1.34 11.60
N ARG A 321 27.42 1.10 11.11
CA ARG A 321 27.99 1.83 9.96
C ARG A 321 27.36 1.43 8.63
N ALA A 322 26.89 0.20 8.49
CA ALA A 322 26.27 -0.31 7.26
C ALA A 322 24.88 0.27 7.03
N VAL A 323 24.11 0.56 8.10
CA VAL A 323 22.72 1.02 7.98
C VAL A 323 22.53 2.21 7.05
N PRO A 324 23.26 3.35 7.17
CA PRO A 324 23.04 4.51 6.30
C PRO A 324 23.28 4.19 4.81
N GLY A 325 24.34 3.46 4.48
CA GLY A 325 24.66 3.11 3.10
C GLY A 325 23.67 2.12 2.48
N GLU A 326 23.18 1.16 3.25
CA GLU A 326 22.15 0.22 2.81
C GLU A 326 20.79 0.90 2.66
N ALA A 327 20.41 1.74 3.62
CA ALA A 327 19.20 2.51 3.58
C ALA A 327 19.19 3.46 2.37
N ALA A 328 20.29 4.19 2.15
CA ALA A 328 20.41 5.11 1.01
C ALA A 328 20.29 4.39 -0.34
N ARG A 329 20.94 3.22 -0.50
CA ARG A 329 20.84 2.43 -1.74
C ARG A 329 19.42 1.92 -1.99
N LEU A 330 18.76 1.39 -0.97
CA LEU A 330 17.39 0.90 -1.09
C LEU A 330 16.42 2.06 -1.32
N TRP A 331 16.60 3.16 -0.59
CA TRP A 331 15.83 4.37 -0.78
C TRP A 331 15.96 4.91 -2.20
N ALA A 332 17.16 5.07 -2.74
CA ALA A 332 17.37 5.58 -4.08
C ALA A 332 16.71 4.70 -5.16
N ALA A 333 16.78 3.37 -4.99
CA ALA A 333 16.14 2.43 -5.92
C ALA A 333 14.60 2.60 -6.00
N ILE A 334 13.97 3.06 -4.92
CA ILE A 334 12.53 3.27 -4.83
C ILE A 334 12.18 4.74 -5.09
N ALA A 335 12.94 5.67 -4.52
CA ALA A 335 12.68 7.11 -4.56
C ALA A 335 12.78 7.68 -5.97
N ILE A 336 13.77 7.23 -6.76
CA ILE A 336 13.96 7.74 -8.13
C ILE A 336 12.73 7.45 -9.03
N PRO A 337 12.27 6.21 -9.17
CA PRO A 337 11.03 5.94 -9.92
C PRO A 337 9.81 6.67 -9.34
N THR A 338 9.66 6.69 -8.01
CA THR A 338 8.54 7.36 -7.35
C THR A 338 8.52 8.85 -7.64
N SER A 339 9.68 9.54 -7.56
CA SER A 339 9.79 10.97 -7.90
C SER A 339 9.37 11.24 -9.34
N LEU A 340 9.78 10.38 -10.28
CA LEU A 340 9.40 10.54 -11.69
C LEU A 340 7.90 10.28 -11.89
N TYR A 341 7.29 9.34 -11.16
CA TYR A 341 5.83 9.20 -11.20
C TYR A 341 5.12 10.42 -10.63
N LEU A 342 5.62 11.01 -9.54
CA LEU A 342 5.09 12.27 -9.00
C LEU A 342 5.16 13.39 -10.07
N VAL A 343 6.32 13.57 -10.70
CA VAL A 343 6.49 14.54 -11.78
C VAL A 343 5.54 14.26 -12.96
N LEU A 344 5.37 12.98 -13.33
CA LEU A 344 4.44 12.60 -14.40
C LEU A 344 3.00 13.03 -14.06
N GLY A 345 2.52 12.79 -12.85
CA GLY A 345 1.18 13.21 -12.43
C GLY A 345 0.97 14.71 -12.58
N TYR A 346 1.90 15.52 -12.08
CA TYR A 346 1.84 16.98 -12.24
C TYR A 346 1.92 17.42 -13.70
N CYS A 347 2.74 16.76 -14.54
CA CYS A 347 2.82 17.05 -15.97
C CYS A 347 1.55 16.67 -16.73
N LEU A 348 0.87 15.58 -16.36
CA LEU A 348 -0.41 15.19 -16.97
C LEU A 348 -1.49 16.23 -16.68
N THR A 349 -1.55 16.72 -15.44
CA THR A 349 -2.50 17.79 -15.07
C THR A 349 -2.17 19.10 -15.75
N ALA A 350 -0.95 19.61 -15.63
CA ALA A 350 -0.52 20.88 -16.23
C ALA A 350 -0.57 20.87 -17.76
N GLY A 351 -0.35 19.71 -18.38
CA GLY A 351 -0.40 19.53 -19.83
C GLY A 351 -1.81 19.38 -20.40
N GLY A 352 -2.89 19.47 -19.58
CA GLY A 352 -4.28 19.31 -20.03
C GLY A 352 -4.69 17.88 -20.36
N HIS A 353 -3.79 16.89 -20.12
CA HIS A 353 -4.07 15.48 -20.44
C HIS A 353 -5.21 14.92 -19.59
N SER A 354 -5.23 15.23 -18.28
CA SER A 354 -6.25 14.72 -17.33
C SER A 354 -7.62 15.23 -17.73
N GLU A 355 -7.77 16.52 -18.04
CA GLU A 355 -9.03 17.15 -18.45
C GLU A 355 -9.55 16.58 -19.76
N ALA A 356 -8.68 16.46 -20.79
CA ALA A 356 -9.06 15.92 -22.10
C ALA A 356 -9.53 14.45 -22.01
N LEU A 357 -8.86 13.65 -21.18
CA LEU A 357 -9.28 12.27 -20.91
C LEU A 357 -10.58 12.21 -20.12
N ALA A 358 -10.73 13.02 -19.06
CA ALA A 358 -11.91 13.08 -18.23
C ALA A 358 -13.15 13.41 -19.06
N GLY A 359 -13.07 14.41 -19.95
CA GLY A 359 -14.16 14.76 -20.86
C GLY A 359 -14.59 13.62 -21.77
N ALA A 360 -13.66 12.85 -22.32
CA ALA A 360 -13.96 11.69 -23.15
C ALA A 360 -14.58 10.53 -22.33
N LEU A 361 -14.05 10.25 -21.14
CA LEU A 361 -14.49 9.17 -20.26
C LEU A 361 -15.87 9.46 -19.66
N ALA A 362 -16.16 10.72 -19.34
CA ALA A 362 -17.48 11.15 -18.88
C ALA A 362 -18.60 10.80 -19.88
N GLY A 363 -18.30 10.81 -21.17
CA GLY A 363 -19.23 10.38 -22.23
C GLY A 363 -19.70 8.92 -22.13
N LEU A 364 -19.01 8.08 -21.36
CA LEU A 364 -19.40 6.69 -21.09
C LEU A 364 -20.47 6.56 -19.97
N GLY A 365 -20.77 7.65 -19.24
CA GLY A 365 -21.76 7.65 -18.17
C GLY A 365 -21.51 6.60 -17.10
N ALA A 366 -22.55 5.89 -16.68
CA ALA A 366 -22.46 4.81 -15.70
C ALA A 366 -21.50 3.69 -16.11
N GLY A 367 -21.25 3.50 -17.41
CA GLY A 367 -20.27 2.55 -17.92
C GLY A 367 -18.85 2.88 -17.45
N TYR A 368 -18.52 4.17 -17.37
CA TYR A 368 -17.22 4.56 -16.80
C TYR A 368 -17.15 4.28 -15.30
N LEU A 369 -18.18 4.57 -14.51
CA LEU A 369 -18.18 4.24 -13.08
C LEU A 369 -17.96 2.75 -12.83
N ALA A 370 -18.53 1.89 -13.68
CA ALA A 370 -18.25 0.46 -13.62
C ALA A 370 -16.80 0.10 -14.00
N ALA A 371 -16.20 0.82 -14.94
CA ALA A 371 -14.82 0.58 -15.41
C ALA A 371 -13.75 1.21 -14.49
N ALA A 372 -14.08 2.26 -13.76
CA ALA A 372 -13.14 3.07 -12.98
C ALA A 372 -12.30 2.26 -11.98
N PRO A 373 -12.84 1.32 -11.18
CA PRO A 373 -12.02 0.49 -10.30
C PRO A 373 -11.05 -0.42 -11.05
N PHE A 374 -11.43 -0.89 -12.23
CA PHE A 374 -10.53 -1.73 -13.05
C PHE A 374 -9.39 -0.92 -13.67
N LEU A 375 -9.64 0.32 -14.10
CA LEU A 375 -8.61 1.24 -14.55
C LEU A 375 -7.61 1.53 -13.44
N ALA A 376 -8.11 1.82 -12.24
CA ALA A 376 -7.30 1.97 -11.04
C ALA A 376 -6.52 0.68 -10.72
N GLY A 377 -7.19 -0.48 -10.79
CA GLY A 377 -6.59 -1.78 -10.58
C GLY A 377 -5.45 -2.08 -11.56
N VAL A 378 -5.61 -1.77 -12.85
CA VAL A 378 -4.56 -1.90 -13.85
C VAL A 378 -3.34 -1.06 -13.48
N SER A 379 -3.53 0.19 -13.08
CA SER A 379 -2.42 1.06 -12.67
C SER A 379 -1.69 0.54 -11.43
N GLY A 380 -2.42 0.07 -10.41
CA GLY A 380 -1.85 -0.53 -9.21
C GLY A 380 -1.11 -1.84 -9.49
N TYR A 381 -1.69 -2.71 -10.32
CA TYR A 381 -1.08 -3.97 -10.75
C TYR A 381 0.27 -3.73 -11.45
N ILE A 382 0.31 -2.82 -12.42
CA ILE A 382 1.50 -2.59 -13.25
C ILE A 382 2.59 -1.87 -12.46
N THR A 383 2.23 -0.82 -11.72
CA THR A 383 3.20 -0.03 -10.95
C THR A 383 3.67 -0.73 -9.67
N ALA A 384 2.87 -1.68 -9.15
CA ALA A 384 3.04 -2.27 -7.83
C ALA A 384 3.22 -1.22 -6.70
N SER A 385 2.66 -0.02 -6.91
CA SER A 385 2.78 1.16 -6.05
C SER A 385 1.50 1.97 -6.08
N ASN A 386 0.92 2.23 -4.90
CA ASN A 386 -0.27 3.07 -4.80
C ASN A 386 0.04 4.53 -5.21
N THR A 387 1.19 5.05 -4.79
CA THR A 387 1.65 6.38 -5.20
C THR A 387 1.83 6.49 -6.72
N GLY A 388 2.44 5.49 -7.36
CA GLY A 388 2.58 5.43 -8.81
C GLY A 388 1.24 5.36 -9.55
N ALA A 389 0.29 4.58 -9.03
CA ALA A 389 -1.04 4.47 -9.60
C ALA A 389 -1.83 5.79 -9.50
N MET A 390 -1.78 6.46 -8.35
CA MET A 390 -2.40 7.76 -8.14
C MET A 390 -1.83 8.82 -9.09
N SER A 391 -0.52 8.81 -9.33
CA SER A 391 0.15 9.73 -10.27
C SER A 391 -0.30 9.54 -11.71
N MET A 392 -0.65 8.31 -12.12
CA MET A 392 -1.00 8.01 -13.50
C MET A 392 -2.45 8.36 -13.84
N PHE A 393 -3.39 7.95 -13.00
CA PHE A 393 -4.82 8.03 -13.33
C PHE A 393 -5.65 8.72 -12.24
N GLY A 394 -5.07 9.12 -11.12
CA GLY A 394 -5.80 9.73 -10.02
C GLY A 394 -6.54 11.00 -10.44
N THR A 395 -5.85 11.93 -11.11
CA THR A 395 -6.44 13.18 -11.61
C THR A 395 -7.50 12.93 -12.67
N VAL A 396 -7.25 12.03 -13.62
CA VAL A 396 -8.24 11.64 -14.64
C VAL A 396 -9.54 11.17 -13.99
N GLN A 397 -9.44 10.34 -12.95
CA GLN A 397 -10.62 9.84 -12.23
C GLN A 397 -11.36 10.98 -11.51
N MET A 398 -10.62 11.84 -10.79
CA MET A 398 -11.20 12.97 -10.07
C MET A 398 -11.89 13.95 -11.01
N ASP A 399 -11.26 14.29 -12.13
CA ASP A 399 -11.77 15.23 -13.12
C ASP A 399 -13.01 14.68 -13.87
N THR A 400 -13.12 13.34 -13.97
CA THR A 400 -14.30 12.69 -14.59
C THR A 400 -15.52 12.71 -13.66
N GLY A 401 -15.32 12.68 -12.34
CA GLY A 401 -16.38 12.55 -11.33
C GLY A 401 -17.51 13.56 -11.47
N PRO A 402 -17.26 14.89 -11.50
CA PRO A 402 -18.28 15.92 -11.54
C PRO A 402 -19.24 15.79 -12.72
N ALA A 403 -18.73 15.42 -13.90
CA ALA A 403 -19.57 15.20 -15.09
C ALA A 403 -20.49 13.98 -14.95
N LEU A 404 -20.23 13.10 -13.99
CA LEU A 404 -21.04 11.91 -13.68
C LEU A 404 -21.88 12.09 -12.40
N GLY A 405 -21.90 13.31 -11.82
CA GLY A 405 -22.59 13.59 -10.57
C GLY A 405 -21.94 12.97 -9.34
N VAL A 406 -20.63 12.68 -9.41
CA VAL A 406 -19.84 12.12 -8.30
C VAL A 406 -18.77 13.12 -7.86
N ARG A 407 -18.67 13.36 -6.56
CA ARG A 407 -17.68 14.26 -6.00
C ARG A 407 -16.24 13.74 -6.26
N PRO A 408 -15.26 14.63 -6.54
CA PRO A 408 -13.86 14.25 -6.79
C PRO A 408 -13.25 13.42 -5.66
N GLU A 409 -13.61 13.67 -4.40
CA GLU A 409 -13.13 12.94 -3.22
C GLU A 409 -13.50 11.45 -3.28
N TRP A 410 -14.73 11.13 -3.71
CA TRP A 410 -15.16 9.75 -3.89
C TRP A 410 -14.42 9.05 -5.03
N MET A 411 -14.19 9.75 -6.14
CA MET A 411 -13.42 9.21 -7.26
C MET A 411 -11.95 8.98 -6.90
N ASN A 412 -11.35 9.91 -6.12
CA ASN A 412 -10.03 9.72 -5.56
C ASN A 412 -9.96 8.50 -4.64
N ALA A 413 -10.88 8.39 -3.69
CA ALA A 413 -10.96 7.29 -2.75
C ALA A 413 -11.18 5.94 -3.45
N LEU A 414 -12.01 5.91 -4.50
CA LEU A 414 -12.25 4.73 -5.33
C LEU A 414 -10.96 4.28 -6.01
N HIS A 415 -10.27 5.22 -6.68
CA HIS A 415 -9.00 4.93 -7.34
C HIS A 415 -7.94 4.43 -6.35
N ASN A 416 -7.78 5.15 -5.24
CA ASN A 416 -6.81 4.88 -4.19
C ASN A 416 -7.00 3.46 -3.60
N SER A 417 -8.25 3.11 -3.28
CA SER A 417 -8.59 1.81 -2.73
C SER A 417 -8.40 0.67 -3.76
N ALA A 418 -8.92 0.83 -4.97
CA ALA A 418 -8.84 -0.18 -6.04
C ALA A 418 -7.39 -0.44 -6.48
N ALA A 419 -6.63 0.62 -6.72
CA ALA A 419 -5.22 0.53 -7.09
C ALA A 419 -4.40 -0.12 -5.97
N GLY A 420 -4.61 0.33 -4.73
CA GLY A 420 -3.93 -0.21 -3.55
C GLY A 420 -4.17 -1.71 -3.37
N TYR A 421 -5.36 -2.22 -3.70
CA TYR A 421 -5.63 -3.65 -3.62
C TYR A 421 -4.99 -4.44 -4.75
N ALA A 422 -5.03 -3.96 -5.98
CA ALA A 422 -4.49 -4.67 -7.13
C ALA A 422 -2.96 -4.91 -7.07
N ILE A 423 -2.25 -4.15 -6.23
CA ILE A 423 -0.81 -4.33 -5.95
C ILE A 423 -0.51 -5.77 -5.51
N ILE A 424 -1.41 -6.46 -4.82
CA ILE A 424 -1.19 -7.83 -4.33
C ILE A 424 -0.86 -8.83 -5.44
N ALA A 425 -1.39 -8.61 -6.63
CA ALA A 425 -1.14 -9.42 -7.82
C ALA A 425 -0.05 -8.80 -8.72
N GLY A 426 0.50 -7.64 -8.37
CA GLY A 426 1.47 -6.92 -9.18
C GLY A 426 2.74 -7.73 -9.44
N PRO A 427 3.30 -7.70 -10.68
CA PRO A 427 4.43 -8.53 -11.08
C PRO A 427 5.64 -8.38 -10.16
N ALA A 428 5.97 -7.16 -9.74
CA ALA A 428 7.12 -6.90 -8.86
C ALA A 428 6.91 -7.51 -7.45
N ARG A 429 5.68 -7.50 -6.93
CA ARG A 429 5.34 -8.09 -5.63
C ARG A 429 5.39 -9.62 -5.69
N ILE A 430 4.83 -10.19 -6.75
CA ILE A 430 4.91 -11.64 -7.01
C ILE A 430 6.35 -12.09 -7.16
N GLU A 431 7.18 -11.36 -7.93
CA GLU A 431 8.58 -11.70 -8.11
C GLU A 431 9.35 -11.67 -6.78
N THR A 432 9.10 -10.66 -5.94
CA THR A 432 9.72 -10.55 -4.62
C THR A 432 9.33 -11.74 -3.74
N ALA A 433 8.03 -12.03 -3.62
CA ALA A 433 7.56 -13.16 -2.81
C ALA A 433 8.05 -14.51 -3.35
N TYR A 434 8.07 -14.68 -4.67
CA TYR A 434 8.59 -15.87 -5.33
C TYR A 434 10.07 -16.10 -5.00
N ARG A 435 10.93 -15.09 -5.19
CA ARG A 435 12.37 -15.18 -4.88
C ARG A 435 12.63 -15.49 -3.41
N MET A 436 11.85 -14.90 -2.52
CA MET A 436 11.96 -15.16 -1.08
C MET A 436 11.48 -16.57 -0.69
N ALA A 437 10.57 -17.18 -1.43
CA ALA A 437 10.10 -18.55 -1.19
C ALA A 437 11.06 -19.62 -1.73
N LEU A 438 11.90 -19.33 -2.73
CA LEU A 438 12.79 -20.30 -3.37
C LEU A 438 13.76 -21.02 -2.42
N PRO A 439 14.44 -20.36 -1.45
CA PRO A 439 15.35 -21.06 -0.53
C PRO A 439 14.63 -22.10 0.33
N ALA A 440 13.41 -21.78 0.81
CA ALA A 440 12.61 -22.71 1.60
C ALA A 440 12.18 -23.94 0.77
N GLN A 441 11.81 -23.75 -0.50
CA GLN A 441 11.50 -24.86 -1.41
C GLN A 441 12.68 -25.81 -1.59
N ARG A 442 13.90 -25.28 -1.63
CA ARG A 442 15.12 -26.11 -1.79
C ARG A 442 15.49 -26.83 -0.50
N ALA A 443 15.22 -26.20 0.66
CA ALA A 443 15.56 -26.75 1.98
C ALA A 443 14.57 -27.86 2.42
N ASP A 444 13.27 -27.66 2.20
CA ASP A 444 12.22 -28.64 2.52
C ASP A 444 12.28 -29.87 1.56
N GLY A 445 13.12 -29.77 0.61
CA GLY A 445 13.44 -30.82 -0.34
C GLY A 445 12.29 -31.09 -1.30
N VAL A 446 12.62 -31.08 -2.51
CA VAL A 446 12.22 -32.06 -3.52
C VAL A 446 12.08 -33.50 -2.93
N ALA A 447 12.24 -33.67 -1.60
CA ALA A 447 12.15 -34.92 -0.85
C ALA A 447 10.78 -35.58 -0.88
N ALA A 448 9.72 -34.92 -1.37
CA ALA A 448 8.38 -35.48 -1.36
C ALA A 448 7.68 -35.48 -2.73
N GLY A 449 8.37 -35.24 -3.84
CA GLY A 449 7.71 -35.25 -5.17
C GLY A 449 6.74 -34.06 -5.39
N GLU A 450 6.76 -33.05 -4.55
CA GLU A 450 5.97 -31.84 -4.72
C GLU A 450 6.55 -30.97 -5.83
N ARG A 451 5.68 -30.51 -6.72
CA ARG A 451 6.03 -29.60 -7.81
C ARG A 451 6.51 -28.27 -7.24
N PRO A 452 7.63 -27.69 -7.76
CA PRO A 452 8.08 -26.36 -7.35
C PRO A 452 6.99 -25.31 -7.53
N VAL A 453 6.84 -24.41 -6.57
CA VAL A 453 5.94 -23.26 -6.66
C VAL A 453 6.36 -22.36 -7.83
N THR A 454 5.40 -21.95 -8.64
CA THR A 454 5.61 -21.03 -9.75
C THR A 454 4.90 -19.70 -9.52
N ARG A 455 5.27 -18.69 -10.29
CA ARG A 455 4.57 -17.39 -10.31
C ARG A 455 3.10 -17.56 -10.73
N THR A 456 2.83 -18.49 -11.63
CA THR A 456 1.47 -18.82 -12.08
C THR A 456 0.63 -19.39 -10.94
N ASP A 457 1.19 -20.26 -10.09
CA ASP A 457 0.46 -20.78 -8.93
C ASP A 457 0.04 -19.67 -7.97
N MET A 458 0.89 -18.65 -7.79
CA MET A 458 0.54 -17.46 -6.99
C MET A 458 -0.56 -16.63 -7.65
N LEU A 459 -0.47 -16.39 -8.97
CA LEU A 459 -1.49 -15.62 -9.71
C LEU A 459 -2.86 -16.28 -9.67
N VAL A 460 -2.95 -17.59 -9.74
CA VAL A 460 -4.21 -18.36 -9.60
C VAL A 460 -4.92 -18.05 -8.28
N TRP A 461 -4.18 -17.76 -7.21
CA TRP A 461 -4.74 -17.40 -5.90
C TRP A 461 -4.95 -15.90 -5.70
N LEU A 462 -4.25 -15.03 -6.42
CA LEU A 462 -4.26 -13.58 -6.19
C LEU A 462 -5.14 -12.81 -7.18
N VAL A 463 -5.21 -13.26 -8.44
CA VAL A 463 -6.03 -12.57 -9.45
C VAL A 463 -7.54 -12.66 -9.17
N PRO A 464 -8.12 -13.84 -8.83
CA PRO A 464 -9.55 -13.92 -8.55
C PRO A 464 -10.03 -12.99 -7.43
N PRO A 465 -9.41 -12.93 -6.23
CA PRO A 465 -9.83 -11.99 -5.20
C PRO A 465 -9.70 -10.53 -5.62
N VAL A 466 -8.66 -10.16 -6.40
CA VAL A 466 -8.56 -8.80 -6.95
C VAL A 466 -9.77 -8.50 -7.84
N LEU A 467 -10.08 -9.38 -8.80
CA LEU A 467 -11.22 -9.18 -9.69
C LEU A 467 -12.55 -9.10 -8.91
N VAL A 468 -12.75 -9.94 -7.91
CA VAL A 468 -13.94 -9.90 -7.05
C VAL A 468 -14.01 -8.56 -6.30
N GLY A 469 -12.92 -8.12 -5.69
CA GLY A 469 -12.88 -6.84 -4.97
C GLY A 469 -13.19 -5.65 -5.87
N LEU A 470 -12.55 -5.59 -7.05
CA LEU A 470 -12.80 -4.53 -8.04
C LEU A 470 -14.24 -4.56 -8.58
N SER A 471 -14.82 -5.76 -8.79
CA SER A 471 -16.22 -5.90 -9.23
C SER A 471 -17.20 -5.42 -8.16
N LEU A 472 -16.94 -5.70 -6.89
CA LEU A 472 -17.76 -5.19 -5.78
C LEU A 472 -17.67 -3.67 -5.66
N GLN A 473 -16.48 -3.10 -5.84
CA GLN A 473 -16.32 -1.64 -5.90
C GLN A 473 -16.99 -1.02 -7.12
N ALA A 474 -16.95 -1.68 -8.28
CA ALA A 474 -17.65 -1.24 -9.48
C ALA A 474 -19.16 -1.20 -9.26
N ALA A 475 -19.72 -2.23 -8.62
CA ALA A 475 -21.14 -2.23 -8.25
C ALA A 475 -21.46 -1.09 -7.27
N ALA A 476 -20.64 -0.87 -6.25
CA ALA A 476 -20.82 0.24 -5.32
C ALA A 476 -20.70 1.60 -6.04
N ALA A 477 -19.74 1.76 -6.96
CA ALA A 477 -19.56 2.98 -7.72
C ALA A 477 -20.77 3.34 -8.58
N VAL A 478 -21.40 2.35 -9.22
CA VAL A 478 -22.59 2.57 -10.08
C VAL A 478 -23.85 2.83 -9.24
N ILE A 479 -24.01 2.12 -8.12
CA ILE A 479 -25.28 2.12 -7.35
C ILE A 479 -25.32 3.24 -6.31
N VAL A 480 -24.17 3.54 -5.67
CA VAL A 480 -24.12 4.38 -4.47
C VAL A 480 -23.56 5.76 -4.77
N LEU A 481 -22.48 5.86 -5.56
CA LEU A 481 -21.79 7.15 -5.72
C LEU A 481 -22.59 8.24 -6.44
N PRO A 482 -23.47 7.95 -7.47
CA PRO A 482 -24.28 9.00 -8.11
C PRO A 482 -25.38 9.60 -7.21
N GLY A 483 -25.18 9.76 -5.96
CA GLY A 483 -26.12 10.36 -5.02
C GLY A 483 -25.42 10.93 -3.79
N LEU A 484 -24.09 10.80 -3.79
CA LEU A 484 -23.20 11.27 -2.73
C LEU A 484 -22.31 12.38 -3.24
#